data_5274f72572661d836a913758e3e76208
#
_entry.id   5274f72572661d836a913758e3e76208
#
_cell.length_a   1.000
_cell.length_b   1.000
_cell.length_c   1.000
_cell.angle_alpha   90.00
_cell.angle_beta   90.00
_cell.angle_gamma   90.00
#
_symmetry.space_group_name_H-M   'P 1'
#
loop_
_entity.id
_entity.type
_entity.pdbx_description
1 polymer ?
#
loop_
_entity_poly.entity_id
_entity_poly.type
_entity_poly.pdbx_seq_one_letter_code
_entity_poly.pdbx_strand_id
1 'polypeptide(L)'
;MAKYELRFDPDALKEWKKLDGSVKQELKPILLKRLENPIVESSRLSGDLQNCFKIKSKNTGYRLIYTVERNVLVVSVIAIGKRADFAAYRKARKRYLP
;
A
#
# COMPACT_ATOMS: atom_id res chain seq x y z
N MET A 1 1.74 -5.48 22.28
CA MET A 1 1.00 -4.72 21.29
C MET A 1 0.67 -5.59 20.08
N ALA A 2 -0.53 -5.43 19.55
CA ALA A 2 -0.93 -6.21 18.40
C ALA A 2 -0.19 -5.74 17.15
N LYS A 3 0.33 -6.69 16.39
CA LYS A 3 0.98 -6.42 15.13
C LYS A 3 0.10 -6.99 14.02
N TYR A 4 -0.15 -6.18 13.00
CA TYR A 4 -0.98 -6.60 11.88
C TYR A 4 -0.23 -7.58 10.98
N GLU A 5 -0.96 -8.50 10.40
CA GLU A 5 -0.41 -9.44 9.42
C GLU A 5 -0.40 -8.79 8.05
N LEU A 6 0.69 -8.98 7.31
CA LEU A 6 0.83 -8.43 5.97
C LEU A 6 0.33 -9.43 4.94
N ARG A 7 -0.56 -8.95 4.06
CA ARG A 7 -1.04 -9.72 2.92
C ARG A 7 -0.98 -8.86 1.66
N PHE A 8 -0.94 -9.52 0.52
CA PHE A 8 -0.94 -8.85 -0.77
C PHE A 8 -2.13 -9.36 -1.60
N ASP A 9 -2.83 -8.44 -2.25
CA ASP A 9 -3.70 -8.79 -3.35
C ASP A 9 -2.84 -9.49 -4.41
N PRO A 10 -3.33 -10.54 -5.09
CA PRO A 10 -2.51 -11.30 -6.04
C PRO A 10 -1.83 -10.43 -7.10
N ASP A 11 -2.54 -9.45 -7.64
CA ASP A 11 -1.96 -8.56 -8.64
C ASP A 11 -0.91 -7.62 -8.03
N ALA A 12 -1.16 -7.17 -6.80
CA ALA A 12 -0.20 -6.33 -6.09
C ALA A 12 1.07 -7.11 -5.77
N LEU A 13 0.95 -8.40 -5.46
CA LEU A 13 2.11 -9.23 -5.21
C LEU A 13 2.98 -9.37 -6.45
N LYS A 14 2.36 -9.52 -7.62
CA LYS A 14 3.09 -9.57 -8.87
C LYS A 14 3.84 -8.26 -9.12
N GLU A 15 3.19 -7.13 -8.80
CA GLU A 15 3.82 -5.83 -8.93
C GLU A 15 5.01 -5.68 -7.99
N TRP A 16 4.85 -6.13 -6.75
CA TRP A 16 5.92 -6.10 -5.78
C TRP A 16 7.14 -6.90 -6.26
N LYS A 17 6.91 -8.09 -6.77
CA LYS A 17 7.99 -8.95 -7.25
C LYS A 17 8.76 -8.35 -8.41
N LYS A 18 8.11 -7.51 -9.21
CA LYS A 18 8.74 -6.88 -10.39
C LYS A 18 9.48 -5.59 -10.06
N LEU A 19 9.34 -5.07 -8.84
CA LEU A 19 10.02 -3.83 -8.47
C LEU A 19 11.53 -4.01 -8.43
N ASP A 20 12.25 -2.94 -8.79
CA ASP A 20 13.69 -2.90 -8.62
C ASP A 20 14.04 -3.02 -7.13
N GLY A 21 15.20 -3.57 -6.85
CA GLY A 21 15.67 -3.72 -5.48
C GLY A 21 15.71 -2.41 -4.72
N SER A 22 16.09 -1.31 -5.39
CA SER A 22 16.14 0.00 -4.76
C SER A 22 14.76 0.47 -4.29
N VAL A 23 13.73 0.19 -5.06
CA VAL A 23 12.35 0.55 -4.69
C VAL A 23 11.89 -0.29 -3.50
N LYS A 24 12.15 -1.60 -3.54
CA LYS A 24 11.79 -2.49 -2.44
C LYS A 24 12.50 -2.09 -1.14
N GLN A 25 13.78 -1.73 -1.22
CA GLN A 25 14.55 -1.32 -0.06
C GLN A 25 14.00 -0.05 0.56
N GLU A 26 13.41 0.81 -0.23
CA GLU A 26 12.83 2.05 0.27
C GLU A 26 11.43 1.82 0.85
N LEU A 27 10.61 1.01 0.19
CA LEU A 27 9.23 0.77 0.62
C LEU A 27 9.11 -0.22 1.78
N LYS A 28 9.94 -1.27 1.79
CA LYS A 28 9.80 -2.34 2.77
C LYS A 28 9.91 -1.88 4.23
N PRO A 29 10.90 -1.07 4.61
CA PRO A 29 10.99 -0.63 6.01
C PRO A 29 9.76 0.16 6.44
N ILE A 30 9.23 1.00 5.56
CA ILE A 30 8.04 1.79 5.87
C ILE A 30 6.84 0.88 6.03
N LEU A 31 6.69 -0.10 5.13
CA LEU A 31 5.59 -1.05 5.19
C LEU A 31 5.63 -1.87 6.48
N LEU A 32 6.80 -2.37 6.87
CA LEU A 32 6.93 -3.13 8.11
C LEU A 32 6.56 -2.28 9.33
N LYS A 33 6.93 -1.02 9.31
CA LYS A 33 6.58 -0.10 10.39
C LYS A 33 5.08 0.13 10.47
N ARG A 34 4.40 0.19 9.31
CA ARG A 34 2.95 0.36 9.25
C ARG A 34 2.20 -0.84 9.80
N LEU A 35 2.83 -2.02 9.88
CA LEU A 35 2.18 -3.18 10.48
C LEU A 35 1.98 -3.01 12.00
N GLU A 36 2.75 -2.15 12.62
CA GLU A 36 2.59 -1.87 14.04
C GLU A 36 1.50 -0.83 14.29
N ASN A 37 1.34 0.12 13.36
CA ASN A 37 0.32 1.16 13.45
C ASN A 37 -0.10 1.60 12.05
N PRO A 38 -1.01 0.85 11.41
CA PRO A 38 -1.35 1.10 10.00
C PRO A 38 -2.30 2.25 9.77
N ILE A 39 -2.99 2.73 10.80
CA ILE A 39 -3.93 3.85 10.66
C ILE A 39 -3.15 5.15 10.79
N VAL A 40 -2.64 5.64 9.68
CA VAL A 40 -1.85 6.87 9.63
C VAL A 40 -2.68 7.91 8.87
N GLU A 41 -3.34 8.81 9.61
CA GLU A 41 -4.29 9.74 9.02
C GLU A 41 -3.71 10.63 7.92
N SER A 42 -2.47 11.06 8.09
CA SER A 42 -1.81 11.87 7.05
C SER A 42 -1.59 11.13 5.74
N SER A 43 -1.70 9.80 5.76
CA SER A 43 -1.54 8.96 4.58
C SER A 43 -2.87 8.43 4.04
N ARG A 44 -3.97 8.75 4.68
CA ARG A 44 -5.29 8.30 4.24
C ARG A 44 -5.65 8.95 2.91
N LEU A 45 -6.20 8.15 2.00
CA LEU A 45 -6.68 8.67 0.73
C LEU A 45 -8.06 9.27 0.89
N SER A 46 -8.49 10.05 -0.09
CA SER A 46 -9.79 10.73 -0.05
C SER A 46 -10.77 10.09 -1.03
N GLY A 47 -12.02 10.53 -0.94
CA GLY A 47 -13.07 10.08 -1.85
C GLY A 47 -13.37 8.60 -1.71
N ASP A 48 -13.45 7.91 -2.84
CA ASP A 48 -13.81 6.50 -2.89
C ASP A 48 -12.81 5.60 -2.17
N LEU A 49 -11.59 6.09 -1.96
CA LEU A 49 -10.51 5.32 -1.36
C LEU A 49 -10.22 5.74 0.08
N GLN A 50 -11.21 6.30 0.76
CA GLN A 50 -11.03 6.81 2.12
C GLN A 50 -10.64 5.74 3.15
N ASN A 51 -10.82 4.46 2.83
CA ASN A 51 -10.39 3.37 3.72
C ASN A 51 -9.02 2.82 3.34
N CYS A 52 -8.32 3.50 2.44
CA CYS A 52 -7.01 3.12 1.97
C CYS A 52 -5.96 4.13 2.42
N PHE A 53 -4.73 3.66 2.50
CA PHE A 53 -3.59 4.47 2.93
C PHE A 53 -2.46 4.30 1.92
N LYS A 54 -1.60 5.30 1.84
CA LYS A 54 -0.48 5.27 0.89
C LYS A 54 0.86 5.30 1.61
N ILE A 55 1.84 4.70 0.95
CA ILE A 55 3.26 4.84 1.29
C ILE A 55 3.94 5.38 0.05
N LYS A 56 4.76 6.41 0.22
CA LYS A 56 5.49 7.03 -0.88
C LYS A 56 6.96 6.66 -0.83
N SER A 57 7.52 6.33 -1.99
CA SER A 57 8.96 6.24 -2.15
C SER A 57 9.45 7.59 -2.64
N LYS A 58 10.17 8.32 -1.81
CA LYS A 58 10.60 9.69 -2.12
C LYS A 58 11.52 9.75 -3.32
N ASN A 59 12.44 8.80 -3.43
CA ASN A 59 13.48 8.85 -4.45
C ASN A 59 13.04 8.27 -5.79
N THR A 60 12.11 7.33 -5.78
CA THR A 60 11.74 6.61 -7.00
C THR A 60 10.37 7.01 -7.54
N GLY A 61 9.59 7.73 -6.75
CA GLY A 61 8.25 8.14 -7.16
C GLY A 61 7.20 7.05 -7.15
N TYR A 62 7.53 5.87 -6.63
CA TYR A 62 6.53 4.82 -6.51
C TYR A 62 5.62 5.06 -5.32
N ARG A 63 4.40 4.54 -5.43
CA ARG A 63 3.43 4.57 -4.34
C ARG A 63 2.88 3.18 -4.13
N LEU A 64 2.65 2.85 -2.87
CA LEU A 64 2.04 1.59 -2.46
C LEU A 64 0.76 1.94 -1.71
N ILE A 65 -0.34 1.28 -2.05
CA ILE A 65 -1.63 1.52 -1.41
C ILE A 65 -2.06 0.25 -0.69
N TYR A 66 -2.49 0.42 0.57
CA TYR A 66 -2.95 -0.71 1.37
C TYR A 66 -4.26 -0.38 2.05
N THR A 67 -4.98 -1.43 2.44
CA THR A 67 -6.19 -1.33 3.26
C THR A 67 -5.92 -1.97 4.60
N VAL A 68 -6.76 -1.64 5.59
CA VAL A 68 -6.61 -2.15 6.95
C VAL A 68 -7.90 -2.83 7.37
N GLU A 69 -7.80 -4.08 7.80
CA GLU A 69 -8.93 -4.80 8.38
C GLU A 69 -8.67 -4.96 9.87
N ARG A 70 -9.29 -4.10 10.65
CA ARG A 70 -9.03 -4.02 12.09
C ARG A 70 -9.51 -5.25 12.86
N ASN A 71 -10.62 -5.84 12.41
CA ASN A 71 -11.20 -6.98 13.11
C ASN A 71 -10.32 -8.21 13.12
N VAL A 72 -9.53 -8.39 12.08
CA VAL A 72 -8.64 -9.54 11.93
C VAL A 72 -7.17 -9.15 11.93
N LEU A 73 -6.88 -7.88 12.16
CA LEU A 73 -5.51 -7.34 12.22
C LEU A 73 -4.71 -7.65 10.96
N VAL A 74 -5.27 -7.29 9.81
CA VAL A 74 -4.63 -7.52 8.50
C VAL A 74 -4.42 -6.20 7.79
N VAL A 75 -3.22 -6.04 7.22
CA VAL A 75 -2.89 -4.98 6.27
C VAL A 75 -2.75 -5.64 4.92
N SER A 76 -3.57 -5.25 3.95
CA SER A 76 -3.56 -5.81 2.60
C SER A 76 -3.04 -4.78 1.60
N VAL A 77 -1.93 -5.10 0.94
CA VAL A 77 -1.40 -4.26 -0.13
C VAL A 77 -2.24 -4.54 -1.38
N ILE A 78 -2.86 -3.50 -1.92
CA ILE A 78 -3.78 -3.66 -3.06
C ILE A 78 -3.23 -3.11 -4.37
N ALA A 79 -2.27 -2.19 -4.33
CA ALA A 79 -1.74 -1.62 -5.57
C ALA A 79 -0.37 -1.01 -5.35
N ILE A 80 0.47 -1.10 -6.37
CA ILE A 80 1.77 -0.47 -6.41
C ILE A 80 1.95 0.11 -7.81
N GLY A 81 2.41 1.35 -7.91
CA GLY A 81 2.63 1.97 -9.21
C GLY A 81 3.36 3.29 -9.10
N LYS A 82 3.79 3.81 -10.24
CA LYS A 82 4.47 5.09 -10.31
C LYS A 82 3.51 6.25 -10.15
N ARG A 83 4.02 7.33 -9.56
CA ARG A 83 3.26 8.55 -9.37
C ARG A 83 2.78 9.17 -10.69
N ALA A 84 3.64 9.13 -11.71
CA ALA A 84 3.43 9.90 -12.94
C ALA A 84 2.05 9.70 -13.58
N ASP A 85 1.53 8.48 -13.55
CA ASP A 85 0.25 8.18 -14.20
C ASP A 85 -0.88 7.93 -13.21
N PHE A 86 -0.65 8.24 -11.94
CA PHE A 86 -1.57 7.86 -10.87
C PHE A 86 -1.91 6.37 -10.92
N ALA A 87 -0.96 5.58 -11.41
CA ALA A 87 -1.18 4.16 -11.66
C ALA A 87 -1.64 3.39 -10.42
N ALA A 88 -1.01 3.64 -9.27
CA ALA A 88 -1.39 2.96 -8.04
C ALA A 88 -2.84 3.27 -7.66
N TYR A 89 -3.26 4.52 -7.82
CA TYR A 89 -4.63 4.92 -7.48
C TYR A 89 -5.66 4.30 -8.41
N ARG A 90 -5.37 4.26 -9.71
CA ARG A 90 -6.29 3.63 -10.67
C ARG A 90 -6.42 2.14 -10.42
N LYS A 91 -5.31 1.47 -10.12
CA LYS A 91 -5.33 0.04 -9.80
C LYS A 91 -6.10 -0.21 -8.50
N ALA A 92 -5.89 0.65 -7.49
CA ALA A 92 -6.60 0.51 -6.23
C ALA A 92 -8.10 0.64 -6.41
N ARG A 93 -8.55 1.63 -7.19
CA ARG A 93 -9.97 1.80 -7.48
C ARG A 93 -10.54 0.57 -8.14
N LYS A 94 -9.83 0.05 -9.14
CA LYS A 94 -10.30 -1.11 -9.89
C LYS A 94 -10.39 -2.36 -9.03
N ARG A 95 -9.45 -2.54 -8.11
CA ARG A 95 -9.35 -3.76 -7.29
C ARG A 95 -10.16 -3.69 -6.01
N TYR A 96 -10.20 -2.53 -5.39
CA TYR A 96 -10.83 -2.35 -4.08
C TYR A 96 -12.33 -2.06 -4.17
N LEU A 97 -12.75 -1.27 -5.15
CA LEU A 97 -14.16 -0.92 -5.31
C LEU A 97 -14.89 -1.99 -6.12
N PRO A 98 -16.16 -2.29 -5.74
CA PRO A 98 -16.94 -3.30 -6.48
C PRO A 98 -17.27 -2.89 -7.91
#